data_fbd9aece5224d23b5167daaf7e649ee8
#
_entry.id   fbd9aece5224d23b5167daaf7e649ee8
#
_cell.length_a   1.000
_cell.length_b   1.000
_cell.length_c   1.000
_cell.angle_alpha   90.00
_cell.angle_beta   90.00
_cell.angle_gamma   90.00
#
_symmetry.space_group_name_H-M   'P 1'
#
loop_
_entity.id
_entity.type
_entity.pdbx_description
1 polymer ?
#
loop_
_entity_poly.entity_id
_entity_poly.type
_entity_poly.pdbx_seq_one_letter_code
_entity_poly.pdbx_strand_id
1 'polypeptide(L)'
;MSWITNIFCKDIKKLKTKIAIQEQLIQKSEEVEKVIRDNIESLNIQLEGQKLLNTNLSKKLGYTFNVDPIMYDKPCVVTKAEIQNIVQATYLTSTDAYFYGIDKLDVQRIMNDNPQIADAQYLKNDYDCDNFANAMHGLFNQPTLGRFAFGWAVSKNHAFNFFIDRNKVAWIVEPQSNKIMSIEEAEAEKLDYKIIKYLI
;
A
#
# COMPACT_ATOMS: atom_id res chain seq x y z
N MET A 1 22.62 -18.88 68.95
CA MET A 1 22.70 -18.53 67.51
C MET A 1 22.64 -17.03 67.34
N SER A 2 23.65 -16.48 66.67
CA SER A 2 23.89 -15.04 66.58
C SER A 2 22.77 -14.34 65.75
N TRP A 3 22.37 -13.16 66.15
CA TRP A 3 21.44 -12.24 65.44
C TRP A 3 21.80 -12.06 63.94
N ILE A 4 23.07 -12.10 63.62
CA ILE A 4 23.60 -12.04 62.25
C ILE A 4 23.09 -13.23 61.38
N THR A 5 23.03 -14.47 61.93
CA THR A 5 22.57 -15.68 61.20
C THR A 5 21.09 -15.57 60.83
N ASN A 6 20.26 -14.92 61.63
CA ASN A 6 18.84 -14.74 61.37
C ASN A 6 18.57 -13.70 60.25
N ILE A 7 19.37 -12.66 60.13
CA ILE A 7 19.27 -11.66 59.06
C ILE A 7 19.65 -12.32 57.71
N PHE A 8 20.76 -13.01 57.62
CA PHE A 8 21.20 -13.73 56.45
C PHE A 8 20.19 -14.79 55.97
N CYS A 9 19.54 -15.52 56.86
CA CYS A 9 18.52 -16.47 56.52
C CYS A 9 17.25 -15.82 55.93
N LYS A 10 16.86 -14.64 56.41
CA LYS A 10 15.72 -13.90 55.86
C LYS A 10 16.01 -13.37 54.44
N ASP A 11 17.21 -12.84 54.21
CA ASP A 11 17.58 -12.32 52.90
C ASP A 11 17.73 -13.40 51.85
N ILE A 12 18.27 -14.58 52.24
CA ILE A 12 18.30 -15.76 51.36
C ILE A 12 16.91 -16.23 51.00
N LYS A 13 15.96 -16.25 51.95
CA LYS A 13 14.55 -16.60 51.62
C LYS A 13 13.92 -15.63 50.64
N LYS A 14 14.10 -14.30 50.80
CA LYS A 14 13.64 -13.28 49.90
C LYS A 14 14.22 -13.45 48.47
N LEU A 15 15.52 -13.73 48.38
CA LEU A 15 16.19 -13.99 47.10
C LEU A 15 15.64 -15.21 46.42
N LYS A 16 15.44 -16.30 47.10
CA LYS A 16 14.84 -17.55 46.55
C LYS A 16 13.42 -17.26 46.01
N THR A 17 12.60 -16.51 46.74
CA THR A 17 11.25 -16.13 46.28
C THR A 17 11.32 -15.27 45.01
N LYS A 18 12.25 -14.29 44.92
CA LYS A 18 12.42 -13.49 43.74
C LYS A 18 12.87 -14.32 42.52
N ILE A 19 13.78 -15.25 42.71
CA ILE A 19 14.23 -16.16 41.66
C ILE A 19 13.05 -17.01 41.14
N ALA A 20 12.26 -17.59 42.01
CA ALA A 20 11.11 -18.39 41.60
C ALA A 20 10.06 -17.59 40.82
N ILE A 21 9.85 -16.30 41.18
CA ILE A 21 8.95 -15.41 40.43
C ILE A 21 9.54 -15.10 39.04
N GLN A 22 10.84 -14.85 38.95
CA GLN A 22 11.50 -14.59 37.65
C GLN A 22 11.46 -15.81 36.74
N GLU A 23 11.67 -17.02 37.28
CA GLU A 23 11.55 -18.26 36.51
C GLU A 23 10.12 -18.44 35.94
N GLN A 24 9.09 -18.16 36.74
CA GLN A 24 7.70 -18.19 36.27
C GLN A 24 7.41 -17.16 35.18
N LEU A 25 7.99 -15.96 35.28
CA LEU A 25 7.82 -14.91 34.26
C LEU A 25 8.52 -15.29 32.94
N ILE A 26 9.71 -15.90 33.02
CA ILE A 26 10.43 -16.41 31.85
C ILE A 26 9.60 -17.49 31.17
N GLN A 27 9.08 -18.46 31.92
CA GLN A 27 8.26 -19.51 31.35
C GLN A 27 7.00 -18.99 30.66
N LYS A 28 6.31 -18.01 31.27
CA LYS A 28 5.16 -17.34 30.62
C LYS A 28 5.55 -16.59 29.36
N SER A 29 6.71 -15.94 29.35
CA SER A 29 7.23 -15.25 28.16
C SER A 29 7.47 -16.21 27.00
N GLU A 30 8.06 -17.37 27.26
CA GLU A 30 8.29 -18.42 26.29
C GLU A 30 6.98 -19.00 25.73
N GLU A 31 5.95 -19.17 26.58
CA GLU A 31 4.61 -19.59 26.13
C GLU A 31 3.98 -18.57 25.20
N VAL A 32 4.08 -17.26 25.52
CA VAL A 32 3.56 -16.17 24.68
C VAL A 32 4.32 -16.09 23.36
N GLU A 33 5.65 -16.20 23.38
CA GLU A 33 6.45 -16.25 22.14
C GLU A 33 6.03 -17.40 21.22
N LYS A 34 5.77 -18.57 21.79
CA LYS A 34 5.31 -19.71 21.01
C LYS A 34 3.96 -19.41 20.34
N VAL A 35 2.99 -18.89 21.09
CA VAL A 35 1.68 -18.52 20.53
C VAL A 35 1.78 -17.48 19.43
N ILE A 36 2.64 -16.48 19.60
CA ILE A 36 2.88 -15.45 18.55
C ILE A 36 3.48 -16.11 17.30
N ARG A 37 4.44 -17.00 17.45
CA ARG A 37 5.07 -17.70 16.32
C ARG A 37 4.07 -18.55 15.54
N ASP A 38 3.23 -19.31 16.25
CA ASP A 38 2.20 -20.16 15.65
C ASP A 38 1.15 -19.31 14.89
N ASN A 39 0.79 -18.14 15.44
CA ASN A 39 -0.11 -17.20 14.77
C ASN A 39 0.52 -16.59 13.50
N ILE A 40 1.79 -16.22 13.53
CA ILE A 40 2.51 -15.69 12.36
C ILE A 40 2.56 -16.75 11.25
N GLU A 41 2.84 -18.00 11.59
CA GLU A 41 2.84 -19.10 10.62
C GLU A 41 1.46 -19.29 9.98
N SER A 42 0.41 -19.30 10.79
CA SER A 42 -0.98 -19.39 10.31
C SER A 42 -1.37 -18.24 9.38
N LEU A 43 -1.00 -17.01 9.72
CA LEU A 43 -1.25 -15.82 8.89
C LEU A 43 -0.49 -15.89 7.56
N ASN A 44 0.73 -16.37 7.56
CA ASN A 44 1.51 -16.56 6.34
C ASN A 44 0.87 -17.59 5.40
N ILE A 45 0.37 -18.70 5.93
CA ILE A 45 -0.36 -19.71 5.14
C ILE A 45 -1.63 -19.11 4.52
N GLN A 46 -2.39 -18.32 5.29
CA GLN A 46 -3.60 -17.66 4.78
C GLN A 46 -3.26 -16.65 3.69
N LEU A 47 -2.19 -15.87 3.85
CA LEU A 47 -1.73 -14.90 2.85
C LEU A 47 -1.35 -15.58 1.54
N GLU A 48 -0.60 -16.68 1.59
CA GLU A 48 -0.24 -17.44 0.39
C GLU A 48 -1.48 -18.05 -0.31
N GLY A 49 -2.44 -18.54 0.47
CA GLY A 49 -3.73 -19.00 -0.07
C GLY A 49 -4.51 -17.90 -0.79
N GLN A 50 -4.54 -16.69 -0.24
CA GLN A 50 -5.19 -15.53 -0.88
C GLN A 50 -4.46 -15.09 -2.15
N LYS A 51 -3.12 -15.07 -2.16
CA LYS A 51 -2.33 -14.78 -3.36
C LYS A 51 -2.63 -15.74 -4.50
N LEU A 52 -2.68 -17.05 -4.19
CA LEU A 52 -3.01 -18.07 -5.17
C LEU A 52 -4.44 -17.92 -5.73
N LEU A 53 -5.41 -17.61 -4.85
CA LEU A 53 -6.79 -17.35 -5.26
C LEU A 53 -6.88 -16.15 -6.20
N ASN A 54 -6.22 -15.04 -5.86
CA ASN A 54 -6.19 -13.83 -6.68
C ASN A 54 -5.54 -14.07 -8.04
N THR A 55 -4.42 -14.82 -8.08
CA THR A 55 -3.77 -15.22 -9.34
C THR A 55 -4.71 -16.03 -10.22
N ASN A 56 -5.47 -16.96 -9.64
CA ASN A 56 -6.42 -17.80 -10.38
C ASN A 56 -7.62 -16.99 -10.88
N LEU A 57 -8.13 -16.05 -10.09
CA LEU A 57 -9.19 -15.13 -10.50
C LEU A 57 -8.73 -14.20 -11.63
N SER A 58 -7.54 -13.63 -11.52
CA SER A 58 -6.96 -12.77 -12.56
C SER A 58 -6.77 -13.52 -13.88
N LYS A 59 -6.29 -14.77 -13.83
CA LYS A 59 -6.20 -15.63 -15.02
C LYS A 59 -7.57 -15.90 -15.67
N LYS A 60 -8.61 -16.14 -14.89
CA LYS A 60 -9.97 -16.34 -15.39
C LYS A 60 -10.58 -15.09 -16.04
N LEU A 61 -10.20 -13.91 -15.54
CA LEU A 61 -10.65 -12.63 -16.07
C LEU A 61 -9.82 -12.12 -17.25
N GLY A 62 -8.73 -12.84 -17.63
CA GLY A 62 -7.84 -12.44 -18.72
C GLY A 62 -6.86 -11.31 -18.35
N TYR A 63 -6.82 -10.88 -17.08
CA TYR A 63 -5.90 -9.88 -16.57
C TYR A 63 -4.89 -10.53 -15.63
N THR A 64 -3.65 -10.67 -16.07
CA THR A 64 -2.52 -11.08 -15.23
C THR A 64 -1.62 -9.88 -14.98
N PHE A 65 -1.88 -9.18 -13.87
CA PHE A 65 -0.94 -8.16 -13.40
C PHE A 65 0.08 -8.80 -12.46
N ASN A 66 1.34 -8.47 -12.67
CA ASN A 66 2.44 -8.89 -11.79
C ASN A 66 2.60 -7.84 -10.69
N VAL A 67 1.98 -8.07 -9.55
CA VAL A 67 1.95 -7.10 -8.46
C VAL A 67 2.33 -7.77 -7.15
N ASP A 68 3.47 -7.39 -6.62
CA ASP A 68 3.90 -7.73 -5.27
C ASP A 68 3.27 -6.78 -4.23
N PRO A 69 2.89 -7.29 -3.06
CA PRO A 69 2.39 -6.46 -1.98
C PRO A 69 3.40 -5.37 -1.59
N ILE A 70 2.91 -4.15 -1.44
CA ILE A 70 3.70 -3.05 -0.89
C ILE A 70 3.31 -2.88 0.58
N MET A 71 4.28 -2.98 1.46
CA MET A 71 4.09 -2.76 2.89
C MET A 71 5.02 -1.65 3.37
N TYR A 72 4.44 -0.63 4.00
CA TYR A 72 5.19 0.43 4.65
C TYR A 72 5.06 0.30 6.16
N ASP A 73 6.16 0.42 6.90
CA ASP A 73 6.18 0.39 8.37
C ASP A 73 5.26 1.46 8.99
N LYS A 74 5.16 2.60 8.31
CA LYS A 74 4.30 3.72 8.72
C LYS A 74 3.48 4.17 7.51
N PRO A 75 2.21 3.82 7.42
CA PRO A 75 1.35 4.27 6.32
C PRO A 75 1.15 5.80 6.39
N CYS A 76 1.27 6.46 5.26
CA CYS A 76 0.89 7.87 5.11
C CYS A 76 -0.59 7.94 4.74
N VAL A 77 -1.45 8.31 5.66
CA VAL A 77 -2.88 8.45 5.41
C VAL A 77 -3.15 9.76 4.68
N VAL A 78 -3.91 9.66 3.58
CA VAL A 78 -4.37 10.79 2.76
C VAL A 78 -5.89 10.76 2.73
N THR A 79 -6.53 11.80 3.25
CA THR A 79 -7.98 11.90 3.27
C THR A 79 -8.53 12.38 1.92
N LYS A 80 -9.80 12.07 1.65
CA LYS A 80 -10.51 12.59 0.48
C LYS A 80 -10.43 14.11 0.35
N ALA A 81 -10.56 14.84 1.46
CA ALA A 81 -10.47 16.31 1.48
C ALA A 81 -9.06 16.80 1.10
N GLU A 82 -8.01 16.14 1.59
CA GLU A 82 -6.63 16.45 1.23
C GLU A 82 -6.39 16.23 -0.26
N ILE A 83 -6.84 15.09 -0.82
CA ILE A 83 -6.72 14.82 -2.26
C ILE A 83 -7.38 15.92 -3.07
N GLN A 84 -8.61 16.29 -2.73
CA GLN A 84 -9.34 17.34 -3.43
C GLN A 84 -8.61 18.70 -3.40
N ASN A 85 -8.00 19.04 -2.26
CA ASN A 85 -7.21 20.25 -2.12
C ASN A 85 -5.89 20.20 -2.92
N ILE A 86 -5.23 19.05 -2.93
CA ILE A 86 -3.94 18.86 -3.62
C ILE A 86 -4.13 18.92 -5.13
N VAL A 87 -5.11 18.19 -5.68
CA VAL A 87 -5.33 18.11 -7.14
C VAL A 87 -6.23 19.21 -7.69
N GLN A 88 -6.86 20.01 -6.83
CA GLN A 88 -7.72 21.15 -7.18
C GLN A 88 -8.80 20.84 -8.24
N ALA A 89 -9.31 19.61 -8.25
CA ALA A 89 -10.29 19.18 -9.23
C ALA A 89 -11.71 19.68 -8.91
N THR A 90 -12.49 19.94 -9.95
CA THR A 90 -13.88 20.39 -9.81
C THR A 90 -14.79 19.30 -9.26
N TYR A 91 -14.57 18.05 -9.67
CA TYR A 91 -15.39 16.91 -9.27
C TYR A 91 -14.54 15.76 -8.75
N LEU A 92 -14.91 15.24 -7.59
CA LEU A 92 -14.31 14.05 -6.98
C LEU A 92 -15.38 12.97 -6.83
N THR A 93 -15.09 11.79 -7.38
CA THR A 93 -15.83 10.56 -7.08
C THR A 93 -14.91 9.64 -6.29
N SER A 94 -15.33 9.24 -5.11
CA SER A 94 -14.62 8.29 -4.25
C SER A 94 -15.61 7.60 -3.32
N THR A 95 -15.44 6.31 -3.14
CA THR A 95 -16.22 5.49 -2.19
C THR A 95 -15.59 5.46 -0.81
N ASP A 96 -14.29 5.71 -0.72
CA ASP A 96 -13.53 5.65 0.53
C ASP A 96 -13.28 7.03 1.13
N ALA A 97 -13.15 7.06 2.46
CA ALA A 97 -12.91 8.30 3.21
C ALA A 97 -11.41 8.66 3.30
N TYR A 98 -10.55 7.67 3.15
CA TYR A 98 -9.09 7.82 3.22
C TYR A 98 -8.37 6.78 2.37
N PHE A 99 -7.16 7.11 1.99
CA PHE A 99 -6.24 6.32 1.16
C PHE A 99 -4.84 6.36 1.77
N TYR A 100 -3.89 5.65 1.15
CA TYR A 100 -2.49 5.67 1.56
C TYR A 100 -1.62 6.27 0.46
N GLY A 101 -0.69 7.15 0.84
CA GLY A 101 0.36 7.65 -0.05
C GLY A 101 1.28 6.50 -0.48
N ILE A 102 1.68 6.50 -1.75
CA ILE A 102 2.57 5.50 -2.35
C ILE A 102 3.86 6.16 -2.85
N ASP A 103 5.01 5.54 -2.62
CA ASP A 103 6.27 6.10 -3.11
C ASP A 103 6.36 6.08 -4.65
N LYS A 104 6.86 7.18 -5.24
CA LYS A 104 7.04 7.31 -6.70
C LYS A 104 7.84 6.15 -7.29
N LEU A 105 8.86 5.66 -6.59
CA LEU A 105 9.68 4.54 -7.04
C LEU A 105 8.88 3.23 -7.10
N ASP A 106 7.97 3.01 -6.14
CA ASP A 106 7.10 1.84 -6.16
C ASP A 106 6.08 1.91 -7.29
N VAL A 107 5.51 3.09 -7.55
CA VAL A 107 4.64 3.29 -8.73
C VAL A 107 5.40 2.97 -10.00
N GLN A 108 6.60 3.51 -10.18
CA GLN A 108 7.42 3.25 -11.37
C GLN A 108 7.78 1.77 -11.51
N ARG A 109 8.14 1.10 -10.40
CA ARG A 109 8.43 -0.34 -10.40
C ARG A 109 7.22 -1.15 -10.85
N ILE A 110 6.04 -0.92 -10.28
CA ILE A 110 4.80 -1.62 -10.64
C ILE A 110 4.46 -1.43 -12.12
N MET A 111 4.61 -0.21 -12.63
CA MET A 111 4.38 0.09 -14.04
C MET A 111 5.36 -0.67 -14.95
N ASN A 112 6.64 -0.70 -14.59
CA ASN A 112 7.68 -1.42 -15.34
C ASN A 112 7.47 -2.94 -15.31
N ASP A 113 6.97 -3.48 -14.20
CA ASP A 113 6.66 -4.91 -14.06
C ASP A 113 5.40 -5.31 -14.84
N ASN A 114 4.62 -4.33 -15.34
CA ASN A 114 3.39 -4.52 -16.10
C ASN A 114 3.39 -3.72 -17.42
N PRO A 115 4.37 -3.91 -18.30
CA PRO A 115 4.55 -3.12 -19.52
C PRO A 115 3.41 -3.28 -20.53
N GLN A 116 2.61 -4.36 -20.44
CA GLN A 116 1.50 -4.66 -21.35
C GLN A 116 0.46 -3.54 -21.45
N ILE A 117 0.38 -2.63 -20.46
CA ILE A 117 -0.52 -1.48 -20.52
C ILE A 117 0.05 -0.46 -21.51
N ALA A 118 1.29 -0.02 -21.32
CA ALA A 118 1.93 0.97 -22.19
C ALA A 118 2.23 0.43 -23.59
N ASP A 119 2.51 -0.87 -23.71
CA ASP A 119 2.80 -1.55 -24.97
C ASP A 119 1.54 -1.82 -25.81
N ALA A 120 0.32 -1.60 -25.24
CA ALA A 120 -0.91 -1.79 -25.99
C ALA A 120 -1.03 -0.81 -27.16
N GLN A 121 -1.56 -1.28 -28.28
CA GLN A 121 -1.77 -0.43 -29.44
C GLN A 121 -2.88 0.60 -29.21
N TYR A 122 -2.57 1.88 -29.43
CA TYR A 122 -3.58 2.94 -29.43
C TYR A 122 -4.53 2.78 -30.63
N LEU A 123 -5.82 2.66 -30.36
CA LEU A 123 -6.89 2.57 -31.37
C LEU A 123 -7.94 3.62 -31.05
N LYS A 124 -7.99 4.68 -31.85
CA LYS A 124 -8.92 5.79 -31.62
C LYS A 124 -10.36 5.30 -31.55
N ASN A 125 -11.07 5.67 -30.47
CA ASN A 125 -12.45 5.30 -30.12
C ASN A 125 -12.66 3.81 -29.74
N ASP A 126 -11.62 2.96 -29.75
CA ASP A 126 -11.68 1.57 -29.31
C ASP A 126 -10.81 1.31 -28.09
N TYR A 127 -9.54 1.64 -28.18
CA TYR A 127 -8.58 1.57 -27.07
C TYR A 127 -7.72 2.84 -27.06
N ASP A 128 -8.25 3.88 -26.47
CA ASP A 128 -7.63 5.20 -26.43
C ASP A 128 -7.28 5.65 -24.98
N CYS A 129 -7.08 6.94 -24.75
CA CYS A 129 -6.50 7.42 -23.48
C CYS A 129 -7.30 7.01 -22.23
N ASP A 130 -8.62 6.91 -22.31
CA ASP A 130 -9.45 6.51 -21.17
C ASP A 130 -9.33 4.99 -20.88
N ASN A 131 -9.15 4.16 -21.90
CA ASN A 131 -8.91 2.73 -21.74
C ASN A 131 -7.54 2.47 -21.08
N PHE A 132 -6.49 3.17 -21.53
CA PHE A 132 -5.17 3.10 -20.91
C PHE A 132 -5.22 3.54 -19.44
N ALA A 133 -5.87 4.67 -19.15
CA ALA A 133 -6.01 5.18 -17.79
C ALA A 133 -6.84 4.23 -16.90
N ASN A 134 -7.90 3.63 -17.44
CA ASN A 134 -8.69 2.61 -16.72
C ASN A 134 -7.88 1.33 -16.43
N ALA A 135 -7.11 0.84 -17.40
CA ALA A 135 -6.27 -0.34 -17.22
C ALA A 135 -5.21 -0.10 -16.13
N MET A 136 -4.56 1.06 -16.14
CA MET A 136 -3.60 1.47 -15.12
C MET A 136 -4.25 1.64 -13.75
N HIS A 137 -5.42 2.27 -13.66
CA HIS A 137 -6.20 2.37 -12.42
C HIS A 137 -6.57 0.97 -11.88
N GLY A 138 -7.01 0.06 -12.76
CA GLY A 138 -7.28 -1.34 -12.41
C GLY A 138 -6.06 -2.09 -11.88
N LEU A 139 -4.87 -1.81 -12.40
CA LEU A 139 -3.61 -2.36 -11.89
C LEU A 139 -3.37 -1.96 -10.43
N PHE A 140 -3.52 -0.68 -10.10
CA PHE A 140 -3.29 -0.17 -8.73
C PHE A 140 -4.42 -0.47 -7.75
N ASN A 141 -5.60 -0.86 -8.23
CA ASN A 141 -6.73 -1.31 -7.40
C ASN A 141 -6.74 -2.83 -7.14
N GLN A 142 -5.62 -3.54 -7.39
CA GLN A 142 -5.52 -4.95 -7.02
C GLN A 142 -5.55 -5.12 -5.49
N PRO A 143 -6.18 -6.19 -4.98
CA PRO A 143 -6.28 -6.44 -3.54
C PRO A 143 -4.92 -6.53 -2.82
N THR A 144 -3.87 -6.88 -3.55
CA THR A 144 -2.50 -6.98 -3.04
C THR A 144 -1.84 -5.63 -2.77
N LEU A 145 -2.31 -4.56 -3.41
CA LEU A 145 -1.74 -3.22 -3.27
C LEU A 145 -2.42 -2.39 -2.16
N GLY A 146 -3.59 -2.80 -1.72
CA GLY A 146 -4.35 -2.03 -0.74
C GLY A 146 -5.02 -0.79 -1.34
N ARG A 147 -5.30 0.20 -0.48
CA ARG A 147 -5.97 1.46 -0.86
C ARG A 147 -4.97 2.59 -1.05
N PHE A 148 -4.21 2.54 -2.12
CA PHE A 148 -3.33 3.65 -2.43
C PHE A 148 -4.11 4.84 -3.01
N ALA A 149 -3.59 6.04 -2.76
CA ALA A 149 -4.11 7.28 -3.35
C ALA A 149 -3.70 7.36 -4.83
N PHE A 150 -4.16 6.39 -5.64
CA PHE A 150 -3.93 6.29 -7.07
C PHE A 150 -5.27 6.37 -7.79
N GLY A 151 -5.43 7.35 -8.68
CA GLY A 151 -6.70 7.66 -9.29
C GLY A 151 -6.64 7.74 -10.82
N TRP A 152 -7.83 7.70 -11.42
CA TRP A 152 -8.08 8.00 -12.82
C TRP A 152 -8.58 9.44 -12.94
N ALA A 153 -8.04 10.21 -13.89
CA ALA A 153 -8.36 11.61 -14.06
C ALA A 153 -8.70 11.94 -15.50
N VAL A 154 -9.54 12.95 -15.69
CA VAL A 154 -9.91 13.49 -17.00
C VAL A 154 -9.67 14.99 -17.01
N SER A 155 -9.03 15.46 -18.06
CA SER A 155 -9.02 16.84 -18.49
C SER A 155 -10.07 17.09 -19.57
N LYS A 156 -10.01 18.24 -20.24
CA LYS A 156 -10.91 18.55 -21.36
C LYS A 156 -10.75 17.57 -22.52
N ASN A 157 -9.53 17.12 -22.82
CA ASN A 157 -9.20 16.40 -24.04
C ASN A 157 -8.41 15.12 -23.81
N HIS A 158 -8.14 14.75 -22.54
CA HIS A 158 -7.24 13.64 -22.22
C HIS A 158 -7.65 12.94 -20.94
N ALA A 159 -7.44 11.62 -20.89
CA ALA A 159 -7.57 10.81 -19.70
C ALA A 159 -6.21 10.24 -19.31
N PHE A 160 -5.91 10.25 -18.02
CA PHE A 160 -4.62 9.89 -17.45
C PHE A 160 -4.80 9.44 -16.01
N ASN A 161 -3.70 9.10 -15.33
CA ASN A 161 -3.75 8.76 -13.91
C ASN A 161 -2.99 9.80 -13.09
N PHE A 162 -3.26 9.78 -11.79
CA PHE A 162 -2.49 10.53 -10.80
C PHE A 162 -2.33 9.70 -9.54
N PHE A 163 -1.36 10.04 -8.73
CA PHE A 163 -1.26 9.52 -7.37
C PHE A 163 -0.76 10.59 -6.41
N ILE A 164 -1.03 10.36 -5.12
CA ILE A 164 -0.46 11.16 -4.05
C ILE A 164 0.63 10.35 -3.38
N ASP A 165 1.83 10.93 -3.29
CA ASP A 165 2.95 10.26 -2.66
C ASP A 165 2.89 10.34 -1.12
N ARG A 166 3.84 9.71 -0.45
CA ARG A 166 3.93 9.69 1.01
C ARG A 166 4.32 11.05 1.61
N ASN A 167 4.75 12.00 0.80
CA ASN A 167 4.99 13.39 1.17
C ASN A 167 3.78 14.29 0.90
N LYS A 168 2.64 13.69 0.47
CA LYS A 168 1.41 14.38 0.08
C LYS A 168 1.58 15.27 -1.15
N VAL A 169 2.46 14.89 -2.07
CA VAL A 169 2.67 15.53 -3.36
C VAL A 169 1.90 14.76 -4.43
N ALA A 170 1.20 15.49 -5.30
CA ALA A 170 0.53 14.91 -6.46
C ALA A 170 1.51 14.70 -7.62
N TRP A 171 1.40 13.55 -8.25
CA TRP A 171 2.13 13.16 -9.45
C TRP A 171 1.16 12.75 -10.53
N ILE A 172 1.45 13.12 -11.77
CA ILE A 172 0.71 12.71 -12.96
C ILE A 172 1.37 11.46 -13.54
N VAL A 173 0.55 10.52 -13.99
CA VAL A 173 0.98 9.31 -14.68
C VAL A 173 0.36 9.29 -16.07
N GLU A 174 1.22 9.23 -17.10
CA GLU A 174 0.82 8.98 -18.46
C GLU A 174 0.94 7.49 -18.78
N PRO A 175 -0.17 6.74 -18.80
CA PRO A 175 -0.13 5.29 -18.90
C PRO A 175 0.35 4.79 -20.26
N GLN A 176 0.18 5.59 -21.34
CA GLN A 176 0.61 5.21 -22.69
C GLN A 176 2.13 5.23 -22.87
N SER A 177 2.85 5.96 -22.03
CA SER A 177 4.31 6.09 -22.11
C SER A 177 5.05 5.65 -20.84
N ASN A 178 4.32 5.12 -19.84
CA ASN A 178 4.87 4.79 -18.51
C ASN A 178 5.61 5.97 -17.83
N LYS A 179 5.20 7.19 -18.13
CA LYS A 179 5.87 8.41 -17.63
C LYS A 179 5.20 8.90 -16.34
N ILE A 180 6.00 9.22 -15.33
CA ILE A 180 5.56 9.91 -14.11
C ILE A 180 6.14 11.32 -14.13
N MET A 181 5.27 12.31 -14.00
CA MET A 181 5.59 13.73 -14.10
C MET A 181 5.15 14.49 -12.86
N SER A 182 5.85 15.57 -12.50
CA SER A 182 5.29 16.57 -11.60
C SER A 182 4.15 17.32 -12.30
N ILE A 183 3.36 18.08 -11.55
CA ILE A 183 2.29 18.91 -12.14
C ILE A 183 2.91 19.94 -13.09
N GLU A 184 4.04 20.56 -12.71
CA GLU A 184 4.75 21.55 -13.52
C GLU A 184 5.28 20.95 -14.84
N GLU A 185 5.84 19.74 -14.78
CA GLU A 185 6.28 19.01 -15.98
C GLU A 185 5.10 18.68 -16.89
N ALA A 186 3.98 18.24 -16.31
CA ALA A 186 2.78 17.90 -17.05
C ALA A 186 2.15 19.14 -17.73
N GLU A 187 2.16 20.30 -17.07
CA GLU A 187 1.68 21.57 -17.64
C GLU A 187 2.51 22.03 -18.84
N ALA A 188 3.80 21.65 -18.90
CA ALA A 188 4.67 21.95 -20.02
C ALA A 188 4.46 21.03 -21.24
N GLU A 189 3.76 19.91 -21.08
CA GLU A 189 3.46 18.98 -22.17
C GLU A 189 2.37 19.54 -23.10
N LYS A 190 2.31 18.99 -24.32
CA LYS A 190 1.28 19.38 -25.29
C LYS A 190 -0.13 18.89 -24.96
N LEU A 191 -0.22 17.83 -24.15
CA LEU A 191 -1.47 17.29 -23.70
C LEU A 191 -2.00 18.10 -22.50
N ASP A 192 -3.31 18.18 -22.37
CA ASP A 192 -3.96 18.87 -21.28
C ASP A 192 -4.07 17.96 -20.06
N TYR A 193 -3.24 18.20 -19.04
CA TYR A 193 -3.26 17.47 -17.77
C TYR A 193 -4.01 18.20 -16.65
N LYS A 194 -4.71 19.28 -16.95
CA LYS A 194 -5.54 19.97 -15.95
C LYS A 194 -6.71 19.11 -15.53
N ILE A 195 -6.68 18.62 -14.30
CA ILE A 195 -7.70 17.72 -13.78
C ILE A 195 -9.04 18.46 -13.64
N ILE A 196 -10.06 18.03 -14.36
CA ILE A 196 -11.44 18.51 -14.23
C ILE A 196 -12.23 17.55 -13.35
N LYS A 197 -12.09 16.26 -13.58
CA LYS A 197 -12.79 15.20 -12.84
C LYS A 197 -11.82 14.07 -12.55
N TYR A 198 -11.96 13.43 -11.40
CA TYR A 198 -11.21 12.23 -11.08
C TYR A 198 -12.02 11.22 -10.27
N LEU A 199 -11.59 9.96 -10.37
CA LEU A 199 -12.05 8.80 -9.63
C LEU A 199 -10.87 8.21 -8.86
N ILE A 200 -11.07 7.90 -7.58
CA ILE A 200 -10.06 7.27 -6.73
C ILE A 200 -10.70 6.23 -5.81
#